data_c2e758e1145772d1ac525d90983e2a48
#
_entry.id   c2e758e1145772d1ac525d90983e2a48
#
_cell.length_a   1.000
_cell.length_b   1.000
_cell.length_c   1.000
_cell.angle_alpha   90.00
_cell.angle_beta   90.00
_cell.angle_gamma   90.00
#
_symmetry.space_group_name_H-M   'P 1'
#
loop_
_entity.id
_entity.type
_entity.pdbx_description
1 polymer ?
#
loop_
_entity_poly.entity_id
_entity_poly.type
_entity_poly.pdbx_seq_one_letter_code
_entity_poly.pdbx_strand_id
1 'polypeptide(L)'
;MIPHNPKKSYFLPLIKFIAFLEFISYLKKFYIITRIYEHPVLYFFRMILFPKKQKVVKFVDGSTTSGISIKTFYSTAIAKNASLLRNRLWRCRFLGIEVKLYTVDPLGPQIEVFQKDEYGFLDVENKQVLDIGANIGDTTLYFLLKSARNVIAVEPYPANCEIIRRNLETNLVDEKRAVVLNCGVGPSGQISISTEIINPGACEGISSTQGKIIDIVPLSNITSMYNIEHGVLKMDCEGCEYDALLDERCDTLQCFDQMQIEYHYGPRLLIEKLQCCGFFVSYTPPKFVPNINVERSMTLRGYIYATKK
;
A
#
# COMPACT_ATOMS: atom_id res chain seq x y z
N MET A 1 48.37 22.66 -24.54
CA MET A 1 47.56 21.45 -24.32
C MET A 1 46.59 21.75 -23.20
N ILE A 2 45.29 21.90 -23.53
CA ILE A 2 44.22 22.15 -22.56
C ILE A 2 43.64 20.79 -22.20
N PRO A 3 43.52 20.42 -20.92
CA PRO A 3 42.97 19.11 -20.57
C PRO A 3 41.46 19.06 -20.82
N HIS A 4 41.04 18.11 -21.62
CA HIS A 4 39.65 17.74 -21.85
C HIS A 4 39.00 17.36 -20.52
N ASN A 5 37.94 18.03 -20.14
CA ASN A 5 37.16 17.75 -18.94
C ASN A 5 36.05 16.74 -19.26
N PRO A 6 36.11 15.46 -18.79
CA PRO A 6 35.17 14.41 -19.17
C PRO A 6 33.83 14.43 -18.40
N LYS A 7 33.56 15.47 -17.61
CA LYS A 7 32.38 15.47 -16.70
C LYS A 7 31.03 15.85 -17.34
N LYS A 8 30.97 16.13 -18.64
CA LYS A 8 29.70 16.55 -19.31
C LYS A 8 28.87 15.40 -19.92
N SER A 9 29.35 14.16 -19.97
CA SER A 9 28.75 13.10 -20.76
C SER A 9 27.70 12.25 -20.02
N TYR A 10 27.71 12.22 -18.69
CA TYR A 10 26.81 11.33 -17.91
C TYR A 10 25.50 11.99 -17.47
N PHE A 11 25.38 13.31 -17.48
CA PHE A 11 24.17 14.02 -17.07
C PHE A 11 23.06 14.02 -18.13
N LEU A 12 23.40 13.99 -19.40
CA LEU A 12 22.43 14.07 -20.50
C LEU A 12 21.49 12.85 -20.60
N PRO A 13 21.97 11.59 -20.46
CA PRO A 13 21.11 10.42 -20.43
C PRO A 13 20.17 10.37 -19.22
N LEU A 14 20.65 10.82 -18.06
CA LEU A 14 19.86 10.86 -16.82
C LEU A 14 18.73 11.89 -16.93
N ILE A 15 19.00 13.09 -17.46
CA ILE A 15 17.99 14.12 -17.67
C ILE A 15 16.93 13.64 -18.68
N LYS A 16 17.34 12.97 -19.76
CA LYS A 16 16.41 12.39 -20.75
C LYS A 16 15.56 11.28 -20.14
N PHE A 17 16.12 10.46 -19.28
CA PHE A 17 15.41 9.39 -18.58
C PHE A 17 14.39 9.96 -17.57
N ILE A 18 14.76 10.98 -16.80
CA ILE A 18 13.83 11.67 -15.89
C ILE A 18 12.70 12.32 -16.67
N ALA A 19 13.00 13.04 -17.76
CA ALA A 19 11.98 13.65 -18.62
C ALA A 19 11.04 12.59 -19.25
N PHE A 20 11.55 11.42 -19.59
CA PHE A 20 10.76 10.30 -20.09
C PHE A 20 9.83 9.72 -19.01
N LEU A 21 10.29 9.56 -17.77
CA LEU A 21 9.45 9.13 -16.65
C LEU A 21 8.36 10.16 -16.32
N GLU A 22 8.70 11.45 -16.35
CA GLU A 22 7.70 12.52 -16.20
C GLU A 22 6.66 12.47 -17.31
N PHE A 23 7.08 12.29 -18.56
CA PHE A 23 6.18 12.15 -19.70
C PHE A 23 5.21 10.96 -19.54
N ILE A 24 5.70 9.79 -19.10
CA ILE A 24 4.82 8.64 -18.79
C ILE A 24 3.83 8.97 -17.66
N SER A 25 4.28 9.68 -16.62
CA SER A 25 3.40 10.13 -15.54
C SER A 25 2.30 11.06 -16.07
N TYR A 26 2.63 11.99 -16.96
CA TYR A 26 1.65 12.86 -17.61
C TYR A 26 0.66 12.09 -18.49
N LEU A 27 1.12 11.09 -19.24
CA LEU A 27 0.23 10.22 -20.03
C LEU A 27 -0.75 9.44 -19.15
N LYS A 28 -0.30 8.88 -18.02
CA LYS A 28 -1.19 8.23 -17.04
C LYS A 28 -2.23 9.19 -16.48
N LYS A 29 -1.81 10.38 -16.08
CA LYS A 29 -2.70 11.45 -15.60
C LYS A 29 -3.74 11.83 -16.64
N PHE A 30 -3.31 12.02 -17.88
CA PHE A 30 -4.21 12.34 -18.99
C PHE A 30 -5.21 11.22 -19.25
N TYR A 31 -4.75 9.97 -19.25
CA TYR A 31 -5.62 8.80 -19.43
C TYR A 31 -6.71 8.71 -18.36
N ILE A 32 -6.37 8.92 -17.07
CA ILE A 32 -7.37 8.94 -15.99
C ILE A 32 -8.38 10.06 -16.23
N ILE A 33 -7.91 11.26 -16.53
CA ILE A 33 -8.78 12.43 -16.77
C ILE A 33 -9.76 12.16 -17.91
N THR A 34 -9.32 11.56 -19.02
CA THR A 34 -10.19 11.27 -20.17
C THR A 34 -11.26 10.22 -19.90
N ARG A 35 -11.05 9.37 -18.89
CA ARG A 35 -12.04 8.35 -18.48
C ARG A 35 -13.07 8.85 -17.47
N ILE A 36 -12.75 9.92 -16.76
CA ILE A 36 -13.55 10.37 -15.62
C ILE A 36 -14.40 11.57 -15.98
N TYR A 37 -13.88 12.49 -16.77
CA TYR A 37 -14.63 13.69 -17.16
C TYR A 37 -15.25 13.53 -18.56
N GLU A 38 -16.49 14.04 -18.72
CA GLU A 38 -17.20 14.01 -19.99
C GLU A 38 -16.45 14.83 -21.08
N HIS A 39 -15.89 15.99 -20.70
CA HIS A 39 -15.15 16.88 -21.60
C HIS A 39 -13.80 17.32 -20.98
N PRO A 40 -12.83 16.40 -20.80
CA PRO A 40 -11.63 16.65 -20.03
C PRO A 40 -10.75 17.78 -20.60
N VAL A 41 -10.57 17.82 -21.89
CA VAL A 41 -9.77 18.84 -22.59
C VAL A 41 -10.39 20.22 -22.44
N LEU A 42 -11.71 20.32 -22.64
CA LEU A 42 -12.46 21.58 -22.49
C LEU A 42 -12.36 22.10 -21.05
N TYR A 43 -12.51 21.22 -20.06
CA TYR A 43 -12.41 21.62 -18.66
C TYR A 43 -11.00 22.09 -18.29
N PHE A 44 -9.97 21.41 -18.81
CA PHE A 44 -8.59 21.79 -18.58
C PHE A 44 -8.29 23.18 -19.13
N PHE A 45 -8.66 23.45 -20.40
CA PHE A 45 -8.47 24.78 -20.99
C PHE A 45 -9.29 25.87 -20.27
N ARG A 46 -10.53 25.57 -19.88
CA ARG A 46 -11.33 26.54 -19.11
C ARG A 46 -10.69 26.88 -17.76
N MET A 47 -10.01 25.95 -17.11
CA MET A 47 -9.33 26.21 -15.84
C MET A 47 -8.09 27.07 -16.02
N ILE A 48 -7.36 26.93 -17.13
CA ILE A 48 -6.20 27.77 -17.45
C ILE A 48 -6.64 29.19 -17.81
N LEU A 49 -7.62 29.32 -18.73
CA LEU A 49 -8.00 30.61 -19.28
C LEU A 49 -8.86 31.46 -18.31
N PHE A 50 -9.58 30.82 -17.40
CA PHE A 50 -10.51 31.50 -16.48
C PHE A 50 -10.34 31.00 -15.03
N PRO A 51 -9.20 31.20 -14.38
CA PRO A 51 -8.90 30.58 -13.08
C PRO A 51 -9.83 31.05 -11.93
N LYS A 52 -10.42 32.24 -12.04
CA LYS A 52 -11.28 32.82 -10.98
C LYS A 52 -12.78 32.48 -11.11
N LYS A 53 -13.25 31.89 -12.22
CA LYS A 53 -14.66 31.54 -12.38
C LYS A 53 -14.97 30.19 -11.75
N GLN A 54 -16.04 30.12 -10.95
CA GLN A 54 -16.59 28.83 -10.50
C GLN A 54 -16.98 28.02 -11.72
N LYS A 55 -16.56 26.74 -11.74
CA LYS A 55 -16.76 25.84 -12.86
C LYS A 55 -17.46 24.60 -12.38
N VAL A 56 -18.52 24.25 -13.07
CA VAL A 56 -19.15 22.94 -12.95
C VAL A 56 -18.45 22.02 -13.93
N VAL A 57 -17.99 20.88 -13.44
CA VAL A 57 -17.46 19.79 -14.26
C VAL A 57 -18.39 18.60 -14.15
N LYS A 58 -18.62 17.92 -15.27
CA LYS A 58 -19.48 16.75 -15.38
C LYS A 58 -18.63 15.51 -15.58
N PHE A 59 -18.94 14.46 -14.85
CA PHE A 59 -18.31 13.16 -14.96
C PHE A 59 -19.04 12.27 -15.97
N VAL A 60 -18.36 11.24 -16.47
CA VAL A 60 -18.94 10.28 -17.42
C VAL A 60 -20.13 9.50 -16.85
N ASP A 61 -20.27 9.41 -15.52
CA ASP A 61 -21.42 8.80 -14.86
C ASP A 61 -22.63 9.76 -14.69
N GLY A 62 -22.56 10.96 -15.29
CA GLY A 62 -23.59 11.98 -15.23
C GLY A 62 -23.57 12.87 -13.99
N SER A 63 -22.81 12.52 -12.96
CA SER A 63 -22.67 13.36 -11.76
C SER A 63 -21.89 14.65 -12.06
N THR A 64 -22.08 15.67 -11.24
CA THR A 64 -21.41 16.97 -11.40
C THR A 64 -20.74 17.39 -10.10
N THR A 65 -19.67 18.19 -10.21
CA THR A 65 -19.06 18.89 -9.09
C THR A 65 -18.71 20.31 -9.49
N SER A 66 -18.69 21.23 -8.53
CA SER A 66 -18.34 22.63 -8.74
C SER A 66 -17.18 23.08 -7.85
N GLY A 67 -16.60 24.24 -8.17
CA GLY A 67 -15.52 24.81 -7.36
C GLY A 67 -14.16 24.14 -7.49
N ILE A 68 -13.97 23.25 -8.45
CA ILE A 68 -12.68 22.55 -8.67
C ILE A 68 -11.64 23.54 -9.20
N SER A 69 -10.53 23.67 -8.47
CA SER A 69 -9.34 24.36 -8.96
C SER A 69 -8.54 23.45 -9.89
N ILE A 70 -7.63 24.04 -10.67
CA ILE A 70 -6.71 23.27 -11.52
C ILE A 70 -5.86 22.30 -10.69
N LYS A 71 -5.52 22.69 -9.46
CA LYS A 71 -4.75 21.87 -8.52
C LYS A 71 -5.52 20.60 -8.11
N THR A 72 -6.83 20.72 -7.89
CA THR A 72 -7.68 19.60 -7.44
C THR A 72 -8.28 18.80 -8.58
N PHE A 73 -8.20 19.27 -9.82
CA PHE A 73 -8.80 18.61 -10.99
C PHE A 73 -8.33 17.17 -11.15
N TYR A 74 -7.03 16.93 -11.01
CA TYR A 74 -6.47 15.60 -11.12
C TYR A 74 -6.78 14.74 -9.87
N SER A 75 -6.65 15.27 -8.67
CA SER A 75 -6.98 14.53 -7.44
C SER A 75 -8.46 14.13 -7.37
N THR A 76 -9.36 15.00 -7.82
CA THR A 76 -10.79 14.68 -7.96
C THR A 76 -11.02 13.57 -8.99
N ALA A 77 -10.29 13.59 -10.12
CA ALA A 77 -10.37 12.52 -11.11
C ALA A 77 -9.87 11.18 -10.55
N ILE A 78 -8.80 11.19 -9.76
CA ILE A 78 -8.30 9.97 -9.10
C ILE A 78 -9.32 9.42 -8.12
N ALA A 79 -9.86 10.26 -7.22
CA ALA A 79 -10.84 9.84 -6.24
C ALA A 79 -12.10 9.27 -6.91
N LYS A 80 -12.60 9.93 -7.97
CA LYS A 80 -13.75 9.45 -8.74
C LYS A 80 -13.44 8.17 -9.51
N ASN A 81 -12.25 8.07 -10.11
CA ASN A 81 -11.81 6.84 -10.79
C ASN A 81 -11.71 5.68 -9.80
N ALA A 82 -11.14 5.88 -8.62
CA ALA A 82 -11.12 4.88 -7.56
C ALA A 82 -12.53 4.40 -7.18
N SER A 83 -13.49 5.34 -7.03
CA SER A 83 -14.90 5.02 -6.80
C SER A 83 -15.52 4.16 -7.90
N LEU A 84 -15.24 4.47 -9.19
CA LEU A 84 -15.75 3.70 -10.33
C LEU A 84 -15.04 2.35 -10.51
N LEU A 85 -13.77 2.27 -10.12
CA LEU A 85 -12.96 1.05 -10.25
C LEU A 85 -13.23 0.04 -9.13
N ARG A 86 -13.85 0.43 -8.01
CA ARG A 86 -14.25 -0.48 -6.92
C ARG A 86 -15.04 -1.70 -7.37
N ASN A 87 -15.71 -1.61 -8.51
CA ASN A 87 -16.47 -2.70 -9.09
C ASN A 87 -15.69 -3.49 -10.15
N ARG A 88 -14.41 -3.17 -10.40
CA ARG A 88 -13.59 -3.91 -11.37
C ARG A 88 -13.01 -5.14 -10.73
N LEU A 89 -13.35 -6.26 -11.31
CA LEU A 89 -12.84 -7.56 -10.94
C LEU A 89 -11.56 -7.83 -11.75
N TRP A 90 -10.41 -7.78 -11.06
CA TRP A 90 -9.14 -8.29 -11.60
C TRP A 90 -9.13 -9.82 -11.50
N ARG A 91 -8.52 -10.48 -12.47
CA ARG A 91 -8.45 -11.93 -12.52
C ARG A 91 -7.07 -12.38 -12.91
N CYS A 92 -6.58 -13.41 -12.24
CA CYS A 92 -5.38 -14.14 -12.65
C CYS A 92 -5.54 -15.63 -12.33
N ARG A 93 -4.57 -16.43 -12.78
CA ARG A 93 -4.44 -17.82 -12.36
C ARG A 93 -3.19 -17.95 -11.49
N PHE A 94 -3.36 -18.44 -10.26
CA PHE A 94 -2.29 -18.67 -9.30
C PHE A 94 -2.39 -20.10 -8.76
N LEU A 95 -1.28 -20.85 -8.80
CA LEU A 95 -1.25 -22.27 -8.41
C LEU A 95 -2.37 -23.13 -9.07
N GLY A 96 -2.73 -22.81 -10.31
CA GLY A 96 -3.81 -23.49 -11.04
C GLY A 96 -5.23 -23.01 -10.71
N ILE A 97 -5.41 -22.14 -9.72
CA ILE A 97 -6.70 -21.63 -9.23
C ILE A 97 -6.98 -20.25 -9.86
N GLU A 98 -8.23 -19.99 -10.25
CA GLU A 98 -8.65 -18.65 -10.68
C GLU A 98 -8.83 -17.77 -9.45
N VAL A 99 -8.04 -16.68 -9.38
CA VAL A 99 -8.12 -15.65 -8.35
C VAL A 99 -8.89 -14.46 -8.88
N LYS A 100 -9.82 -13.94 -8.08
CA LYS A 100 -10.66 -12.78 -8.42
C LYS A 100 -10.53 -11.73 -7.33
N LEU A 101 -10.13 -10.51 -7.69
CA LEU A 101 -9.97 -9.41 -6.74
C LEU A 101 -10.72 -8.16 -7.20
N TYR A 102 -11.54 -7.61 -6.34
CA TYR A 102 -11.98 -6.24 -6.48
C TYR A 102 -10.82 -5.31 -6.12
N THR A 103 -10.41 -4.48 -7.04
CA THR A 103 -9.28 -3.57 -6.89
C THR A 103 -9.59 -2.21 -7.49
N VAL A 104 -9.00 -1.18 -6.93
CA VAL A 104 -9.05 0.19 -7.46
C VAL A 104 -7.97 0.44 -8.51
N ASP A 105 -6.88 -0.34 -8.50
CA ASP A 105 -5.80 -0.28 -9.49
C ASP A 105 -5.57 -1.65 -10.13
N PRO A 106 -5.91 -1.83 -11.41
CA PRO A 106 -5.69 -3.09 -12.12
C PRO A 106 -4.21 -3.43 -12.36
N LEU A 107 -3.31 -2.48 -12.15
CA LEU A 107 -1.85 -2.63 -12.23
C LEU A 107 -1.20 -2.45 -10.84
N GLY A 108 -1.99 -2.62 -9.79
CA GLY A 108 -1.59 -2.40 -8.41
C GLY A 108 -0.80 -3.57 -7.78
N PRO A 109 -0.69 -3.56 -6.45
CA PRO A 109 0.12 -4.50 -5.67
C PRO A 109 -0.16 -5.98 -5.94
N GLN A 110 -1.40 -6.34 -6.32
CA GLN A 110 -1.76 -7.73 -6.64
C GLN A 110 -0.88 -8.36 -7.74
N ILE A 111 -0.26 -7.57 -8.63
CA ILE A 111 0.68 -8.07 -9.64
C ILE A 111 1.98 -8.50 -8.97
N GLU A 112 2.50 -7.70 -8.04
CA GLU A 112 3.70 -8.01 -7.27
C GLU A 112 3.47 -9.30 -6.46
N VAL A 113 2.33 -9.39 -5.80
CA VAL A 113 1.95 -10.53 -4.96
C VAL A 113 1.80 -11.82 -5.78
N PHE A 114 0.94 -11.85 -6.80
CA PHE A 114 0.59 -13.10 -7.49
C PHE A 114 1.47 -13.46 -8.68
N GLN A 115 2.07 -12.48 -9.37
CA GLN A 115 2.87 -12.74 -10.56
C GLN A 115 4.36 -12.73 -10.29
N LYS A 116 4.83 -11.94 -9.30
CA LYS A 116 6.25 -11.86 -8.96
C LYS A 116 6.61 -12.63 -7.69
N ASP A 117 5.62 -13.26 -7.04
CA ASP A 117 5.81 -14.05 -5.80
C ASP A 117 6.55 -13.26 -4.70
N GLU A 118 6.16 -11.99 -4.53
CA GLU A 118 6.85 -11.02 -3.66
C GLU A 118 7.05 -11.53 -2.23
N TYR A 119 6.10 -12.30 -1.73
CA TYR A 119 6.14 -12.91 -0.40
C TYR A 119 6.55 -14.39 -0.42
N GLY A 120 7.22 -14.84 -1.50
CA GLY A 120 7.70 -16.22 -1.65
C GLY A 120 8.74 -16.66 -0.62
N PHE A 121 9.39 -15.71 0.07
CA PHE A 121 10.28 -15.99 1.19
C PHE A 121 9.57 -16.64 2.38
N LEU A 122 8.31 -16.28 2.62
CA LEU A 122 7.55 -16.75 3.77
C LEU A 122 7.03 -18.17 3.55
N ASP A 123 7.48 -19.10 4.38
CA ASP A 123 6.92 -20.44 4.47
C ASP A 123 5.67 -20.40 5.35
N VAL A 124 4.51 -20.37 4.72
CA VAL A 124 3.20 -20.21 5.39
C VAL A 124 2.41 -21.52 5.52
N GLU A 125 2.93 -22.61 4.96
CA GLU A 125 2.21 -23.89 4.93
C GLU A 125 1.85 -24.36 6.34
N ASN A 126 0.56 -24.58 6.59
CA ASN A 126 -0.01 -24.98 7.89
C ASN A 126 0.27 -24.02 9.05
N LYS A 127 0.79 -22.80 8.78
CA LYS A 127 1.08 -21.79 9.79
C LYS A 127 -0.02 -20.74 9.89
N GLN A 128 -0.08 -20.08 11.04
CA GLN A 128 -0.87 -18.88 11.24
C GLN A 128 -0.09 -17.68 10.72
N VAL A 129 -0.73 -16.84 9.90
CA VAL A 129 -0.12 -15.66 9.33
C VAL A 129 -0.76 -14.42 9.92
N LEU A 130 0.07 -13.47 10.35
CA LEU A 130 -0.34 -12.11 10.65
C LEU A 130 0.05 -11.22 9.48
N ASP A 131 -0.97 -10.68 8.80
CA ASP A 131 -0.83 -9.83 7.61
C ASP A 131 -1.15 -8.38 7.98
N ILE A 132 -0.11 -7.60 8.34
CA ILE A 132 -0.27 -6.20 8.73
C ILE A 132 -0.12 -5.30 7.50
N GLY A 133 -1.10 -4.41 7.29
CA GLY A 133 -1.26 -3.64 6.07
C GLY A 133 -1.85 -4.51 4.95
N ALA A 134 -2.95 -5.20 5.26
CA ALA A 134 -3.60 -6.14 4.35
C ALA A 134 -4.28 -5.48 3.13
N ASN A 135 -4.39 -4.15 3.13
CA ASN A 135 -4.91 -3.33 2.05
C ASN A 135 -6.25 -3.83 1.48
N ILE A 136 -6.25 -4.45 0.30
CA ILE A 136 -7.46 -5.04 -0.34
C ILE A 136 -7.57 -6.56 -0.12
N GLY A 137 -6.66 -7.17 0.64
CA GLY A 137 -6.63 -8.60 0.96
C GLY A 137 -6.00 -9.47 -0.11
N ASP A 138 -5.23 -8.92 -1.01
CA ASP A 138 -4.46 -9.66 -2.01
C ASP A 138 -3.39 -10.54 -1.36
N THR A 139 -2.63 -10.03 -0.39
CA THR A 139 -1.67 -10.80 0.42
C THR A 139 -2.37 -11.84 1.29
N THR A 140 -3.49 -11.46 1.93
CA THR A 140 -4.30 -12.38 2.73
C THR A 140 -4.75 -13.59 1.90
N LEU A 141 -5.29 -13.34 0.70
CA LEU A 141 -5.72 -14.41 -0.20
C LEU A 141 -4.52 -15.23 -0.71
N TYR A 142 -3.41 -14.59 -1.05
CA TYR A 142 -2.18 -15.26 -1.47
C TYR A 142 -1.69 -16.28 -0.42
N PHE A 143 -1.62 -15.89 0.86
CA PHE A 143 -1.20 -16.79 1.93
C PHE A 143 -2.16 -17.97 2.11
N LEU A 144 -3.49 -17.73 2.04
CA LEU A 144 -4.48 -18.78 2.13
C LEU A 144 -4.37 -19.79 0.97
N LEU A 145 -4.06 -19.33 -0.24
CA LEU A 145 -3.83 -20.18 -1.41
C LEU A 145 -2.51 -20.96 -1.32
N LYS A 146 -1.51 -20.41 -0.61
CA LYS A 146 -0.27 -21.12 -0.25
C LYS A 146 -0.42 -22.00 1.00
N SER A 147 -1.63 -22.40 1.34
CA SER A 147 -1.94 -23.34 2.43
C SER A 147 -1.64 -22.82 3.84
N ALA A 148 -1.66 -21.52 4.07
CA ALA A 148 -1.68 -21.00 5.44
C ALA A 148 -2.85 -21.59 6.20
N ARG A 149 -2.65 -21.96 7.48
CA ARG A 149 -3.72 -22.50 8.33
C ARG A 149 -4.86 -21.49 8.47
N ASN A 150 -4.50 -20.28 8.82
CA ASN A 150 -5.40 -19.12 8.88
C ASN A 150 -4.58 -17.81 8.77
N VAL A 151 -5.25 -16.71 8.41
CA VAL A 151 -4.65 -15.38 8.29
C VAL A 151 -5.43 -14.40 9.14
N ILE A 152 -4.70 -13.61 9.94
CA ILE A 152 -5.23 -12.43 10.62
C ILE A 152 -4.80 -11.21 9.79
N ALA A 153 -5.74 -10.62 9.07
CA ALA A 153 -5.53 -9.44 8.22
C ALA A 153 -5.81 -8.17 9.03
N VAL A 154 -4.81 -7.31 9.17
CA VAL A 154 -4.92 -6.03 9.88
C VAL A 154 -4.86 -4.89 8.89
N GLU A 155 -5.92 -4.06 8.88
CA GLU A 155 -6.05 -2.95 7.95
C GLU A 155 -6.78 -1.78 8.63
N PRO A 156 -6.17 -0.60 8.75
CA PRO A 156 -6.79 0.52 9.43
C PRO A 156 -7.95 1.16 8.66
N TYR A 157 -7.96 1.11 7.32
CA TYR A 157 -9.00 1.75 6.53
C TYR A 157 -10.28 0.91 6.46
N PRO A 158 -11.43 1.40 7.00
CA PRO A 158 -12.69 0.62 7.00
C PRO A 158 -13.14 0.22 5.59
N ALA A 159 -12.93 1.10 4.62
CA ALA A 159 -13.31 0.82 3.23
C ALA A 159 -12.47 -0.31 2.61
N ASN A 160 -11.19 -0.41 2.99
CA ASN A 160 -10.34 -1.52 2.57
C ASN A 160 -10.77 -2.81 3.27
N CYS A 161 -11.10 -2.77 4.56
CA CYS A 161 -11.63 -3.93 5.29
C CYS A 161 -12.89 -4.52 4.62
N GLU A 162 -13.78 -3.67 4.10
CA GLU A 162 -14.94 -4.11 3.33
C GLU A 162 -14.53 -4.79 2.02
N ILE A 163 -13.49 -4.25 1.34
CA ILE A 163 -12.96 -4.85 0.11
C ILE A 163 -12.29 -6.19 0.41
N ILE A 164 -11.51 -6.31 1.51
CA ILE A 164 -10.92 -7.57 1.96
C ILE A 164 -12.01 -8.63 2.10
N ARG A 165 -13.05 -8.36 2.89
CA ARG A 165 -14.16 -9.32 3.11
C ARG A 165 -14.81 -9.74 1.80
N ARG A 166 -15.09 -8.78 0.93
CA ARG A 166 -15.65 -9.06 -0.41
C ARG A 166 -14.72 -9.90 -1.27
N ASN A 167 -13.42 -9.68 -1.22
CA ASN A 167 -12.42 -10.46 -1.96
C ASN A 167 -12.32 -11.89 -1.44
N LEU A 168 -12.35 -12.07 -0.13
CA LEU A 168 -12.37 -13.39 0.50
C LEU A 168 -13.65 -14.16 0.12
N GLU A 169 -14.82 -13.55 0.22
CA GLU A 169 -16.10 -14.12 -0.17
C GLU A 169 -16.13 -14.51 -1.66
N THR A 170 -15.65 -13.62 -2.54
CA THR A 170 -15.60 -13.84 -4.00
C THR A 170 -14.74 -15.05 -4.38
N ASN A 171 -13.74 -15.38 -3.57
CA ASN A 171 -12.87 -16.55 -3.75
C ASN A 171 -13.28 -17.74 -2.87
N LEU A 172 -14.48 -17.70 -2.28
CA LEU A 172 -15.05 -18.77 -1.48
C LEU A 172 -14.17 -19.22 -0.29
N VAL A 173 -13.48 -18.26 0.31
CA VAL A 173 -12.67 -18.51 1.51
C VAL A 173 -13.59 -18.78 2.70
N ASP A 174 -13.31 -19.84 3.45
CA ASP A 174 -14.01 -20.13 4.71
C ASP A 174 -13.72 -19.01 5.72
N GLU A 175 -14.75 -18.39 6.29
CA GLU A 175 -14.66 -17.31 7.27
C GLU A 175 -13.80 -17.68 8.50
N LYS A 176 -13.67 -18.97 8.83
CA LYS A 176 -12.81 -19.47 9.91
C LYS A 176 -11.33 -19.38 9.57
N ARG A 177 -10.98 -19.22 8.29
CA ARG A 177 -9.59 -19.16 7.83
C ARG A 177 -9.04 -17.74 7.69
N ALA A 178 -9.90 -16.74 7.76
CA ALA A 178 -9.47 -15.34 7.67
C ALA A 178 -10.24 -14.45 8.65
N VAL A 179 -9.52 -13.70 9.45
CA VAL A 179 -10.07 -12.67 10.33
C VAL A 179 -9.62 -11.31 9.84
N VAL A 180 -10.53 -10.34 9.75
CA VAL A 180 -10.22 -8.97 9.31
C VAL A 180 -10.39 -8.01 10.49
N LEU A 181 -9.28 -7.46 10.97
CA LEU A 181 -9.22 -6.49 12.04
C LEU A 181 -9.13 -5.08 11.48
N ASN A 182 -10.10 -4.24 11.83
CA ASN A 182 -10.08 -2.83 11.45
C ASN A 182 -9.39 -2.00 12.54
N CYS A 183 -8.07 -2.03 12.58
CA CYS A 183 -7.23 -1.27 13.50
C CYS A 183 -5.87 -0.97 12.87
N GLY A 184 -5.14 0.00 13.45
CA GLY A 184 -3.71 0.18 13.21
C GLY A 184 -2.87 -0.69 14.15
N VAL A 185 -1.56 -0.81 13.87
CA VAL A 185 -0.61 -1.52 14.76
C VAL A 185 0.46 -0.54 15.23
N GLY A 186 0.73 -0.53 16.52
CA GLY A 186 1.69 0.37 17.19
C GLY A 186 1.38 0.54 18.67
N PRO A 187 1.94 1.54 19.34
CA PRO A 187 1.59 1.87 20.72
C PRO A 187 0.09 2.14 20.87
N SER A 188 -0.52 1.66 21.97
CA SER A 188 -1.95 1.84 22.21
C SER A 188 -2.39 3.29 22.05
N GLY A 189 -3.41 3.53 21.24
CA GLY A 189 -3.90 4.86 20.93
C GLY A 189 -5.05 4.85 19.96
N GLN A 190 -5.34 6.01 19.40
CA GLN A 190 -6.37 6.19 18.39
C GLN A 190 -5.89 7.15 17.31
N ILE A 191 -6.31 6.91 16.09
CA ILE A 191 -6.03 7.78 14.94
C ILE A 191 -7.32 8.08 14.19
N SER A 192 -7.46 9.32 13.70
CA SER A 192 -8.56 9.69 12.83
C SER A 192 -8.17 9.47 11.38
N ILE A 193 -8.89 8.60 10.70
CA ILE A 193 -8.63 8.22 9.31
C ILE A 193 -9.78 8.72 8.42
N SER A 194 -9.45 9.28 7.25
CA SER A 194 -10.45 9.65 6.26
C SER A 194 -11.31 8.44 5.88
N THR A 195 -12.63 8.64 5.82
CA THR A 195 -13.57 7.63 5.30
C THR A 195 -13.60 7.59 3.78
N GLU A 196 -13.04 8.60 3.12
CA GLU A 196 -12.85 8.58 1.67
C GLU A 196 -11.71 7.63 1.33
N ILE A 197 -11.88 6.88 0.24
CA ILE A 197 -10.81 5.99 -0.22
C ILE A 197 -9.63 6.83 -0.66
N ILE A 198 -8.55 6.59 0.05
CA ILE A 198 -7.25 7.10 -0.30
C ILE A 198 -6.54 6.03 -1.15
N ASN A 199 -5.73 6.49 -2.07
CA ASN A 199 -4.90 5.66 -2.93
C ASN A 199 -4.16 4.61 -2.09
N PRO A 200 -4.18 3.31 -2.45
CA PRO A 200 -3.30 2.32 -1.82
C PRO A 200 -1.84 2.82 -1.91
N GLY A 201 -1.12 2.83 -0.83
CA GLY A 201 0.23 3.40 -0.75
C GLY A 201 0.32 4.88 -0.36
N ALA A 202 -0.76 5.48 0.15
CA ALA A 202 -0.81 6.90 0.54
C ALA A 202 -1.02 7.11 2.05
N CYS A 203 -0.57 6.19 2.87
CA CYS A 203 -0.92 6.18 4.29
C CYS A 203 0.02 6.96 5.21
N GLU A 204 0.99 7.70 4.69
CA GLU A 204 1.87 8.51 5.52
C GLU A 204 1.11 9.72 6.11
N GLY A 205 1.00 9.73 7.45
CA GLY A 205 0.68 10.93 8.23
C GLY A 205 -0.75 11.41 8.20
N ILE A 206 -1.75 10.53 8.19
CA ILE A 206 -3.14 10.95 8.11
C ILE A 206 -3.73 11.19 9.50
N SER A 207 -3.64 12.44 9.92
CA SER A 207 -4.56 13.01 10.89
C SER A 207 -5.59 13.82 10.10
N SER A 208 -6.81 13.33 9.92
CA SER A 208 -7.91 14.11 9.35
C SER A 208 -8.80 14.65 10.47
N THR A 209 -9.18 15.93 10.37
CA THR A 209 -10.11 16.57 11.31
C THR A 209 -11.56 16.09 11.14
N GLN A 210 -11.86 15.31 10.09
CA GLN A 210 -13.18 14.74 9.79
C GLN A 210 -13.02 13.29 9.33
N GLY A 211 -12.67 12.38 10.23
CA GLY A 211 -12.45 10.97 9.91
C GLY A 211 -13.13 10.02 10.89
N LYS A 212 -13.10 8.73 10.57
CA LYS A 212 -13.46 7.67 11.51
C LYS A 212 -12.31 7.45 12.48
N ILE A 213 -12.60 7.39 13.76
CA ILE A 213 -11.62 7.01 14.79
C ILE A 213 -11.37 5.52 14.69
N ILE A 214 -10.09 5.15 14.62
CA ILE A 214 -9.61 3.76 14.54
C ILE A 214 -8.63 3.55 15.69
N ASP A 215 -8.78 2.42 16.38
CA ASP A 215 -7.85 2.04 17.44
C ASP A 215 -6.50 1.60 16.87
N ILE A 216 -5.42 1.98 17.57
CA ILE A 216 -4.08 1.45 17.37
C ILE A 216 -3.83 0.41 18.46
N VAL A 217 -3.49 -0.80 18.04
CA VAL A 217 -3.36 -1.97 18.92
C VAL A 217 -1.90 -2.42 18.94
N PRO A 218 -1.30 -2.65 20.11
CA PRO A 218 0.04 -3.24 20.19
C PRO A 218 0.12 -4.62 19.56
N LEU A 219 1.27 -4.94 18.96
CA LEU A 219 1.52 -6.24 18.36
C LEU A 219 1.35 -7.37 19.40
N SER A 220 1.82 -7.18 20.63
CA SER A 220 1.64 -8.10 21.75
C SER A 220 0.19 -8.43 22.06
N ASN A 221 -0.72 -7.46 21.94
CA ASN A 221 -2.14 -7.70 22.13
C ASN A 221 -2.73 -8.59 21.04
N ILE A 222 -2.33 -8.37 19.79
CA ILE A 222 -2.79 -9.19 18.64
C ILE A 222 -2.25 -10.61 18.76
N THR A 223 -0.94 -10.77 19.05
CA THR A 223 -0.33 -12.09 19.21
C THR A 223 -0.98 -12.88 20.34
N SER A 224 -1.27 -12.23 21.48
CA SER A 224 -1.95 -12.85 22.62
C SER A 224 -3.40 -13.20 22.32
N MET A 225 -4.16 -12.29 21.69
CA MET A 225 -5.58 -12.50 21.37
C MET A 225 -5.80 -13.72 20.46
N TYR A 226 -4.89 -13.93 19.52
CA TYR A 226 -4.98 -15.02 18.55
C TYR A 226 -4.08 -16.21 18.88
N ASN A 227 -3.43 -16.23 20.03
CA ASN A 227 -2.50 -17.28 20.47
C ASN A 227 -1.50 -17.62 19.36
N ILE A 228 -0.81 -16.60 18.82
CA ILE A 228 0.18 -16.81 17.76
C ILE A 228 1.41 -17.47 18.36
N GLU A 229 1.69 -18.68 17.92
CA GLU A 229 2.90 -19.46 18.23
C GLU A 229 3.44 -20.05 16.94
N HIS A 230 4.73 -19.92 16.68
CA HIS A 230 5.36 -20.36 15.44
C HIS A 230 4.69 -19.80 14.18
N GLY A 231 4.20 -18.56 14.28
CA GLY A 231 3.51 -17.87 13.20
C GLY A 231 4.46 -17.29 12.16
N VAL A 232 3.86 -16.66 11.16
CA VAL A 232 4.56 -15.89 10.13
C VAL A 232 4.02 -14.48 10.12
N LEU A 233 4.91 -13.48 10.03
CA LEU A 233 4.54 -12.07 9.96
C LEU A 233 4.87 -11.49 8.58
N LYS A 234 3.86 -10.94 7.90
CA LYS A 234 4.04 -9.94 6.84
C LYS A 234 3.69 -8.58 7.40
N MET A 235 4.56 -7.59 7.19
CA MET A 235 4.30 -6.21 7.59
C MET A 235 4.69 -5.26 6.46
N ASP A 236 3.71 -4.49 6.01
CA ASP A 236 3.84 -3.43 5.03
C ASP A 236 2.70 -2.43 5.31
N CYS A 237 2.99 -1.45 6.15
CA CYS A 237 1.99 -0.54 6.70
C CYS A 237 2.36 0.94 6.53
N GLU A 238 3.22 1.22 5.53
CA GLU A 238 3.55 2.57 5.07
C GLU A 238 4.13 3.46 6.19
N GLY A 239 5.01 2.88 7.03
CA GLY A 239 5.78 3.58 8.07
C GLY A 239 5.47 3.16 9.50
N CYS A 240 4.41 2.39 9.77
CA CYS A 240 4.08 1.95 11.12
C CYS A 240 5.04 0.88 11.67
N GLU A 241 5.94 0.31 10.86
CA GLU A 241 6.87 -0.76 11.21
C GLU A 241 7.74 -0.38 12.40
N TYR A 242 8.15 0.88 12.46
CA TYR A 242 9.03 1.39 13.52
C TYR A 242 8.30 1.49 14.84
N ASP A 243 7.12 2.11 14.87
CA ASP A 243 6.30 2.25 16.06
C ASP A 243 5.78 0.90 16.57
N ALA A 244 5.53 -0.05 15.67
CA ALA A 244 5.03 -1.36 16.02
C ALA A 244 6.10 -2.32 16.54
N LEU A 245 7.38 -2.16 16.15
CA LEU A 245 8.40 -3.18 16.43
C LEU A 245 9.51 -2.70 17.36
N LEU A 246 9.90 -1.41 17.35
CA LEU A 246 11.10 -0.97 18.07
C LEU A 246 10.95 -1.08 19.58
N ASP A 247 9.79 -0.71 20.13
CA ASP A 247 9.51 -0.77 21.55
C ASP A 247 8.86 -2.10 21.98
N GLU A 248 8.55 -3.00 21.01
CA GLU A 248 7.92 -4.28 21.32
C GLU A 248 8.91 -5.23 22.03
N ARG A 249 8.42 -6.12 22.86
CA ARG A 249 9.24 -7.10 23.59
C ARG A 249 9.73 -8.20 22.65
N CYS A 250 10.92 -8.73 22.94
CA CYS A 250 11.48 -9.81 22.12
C CYS A 250 10.65 -11.10 22.19
N ASP A 251 10.02 -11.40 23.32
CA ASP A 251 9.14 -12.57 23.44
C ASP A 251 7.91 -12.49 22.51
N THR A 252 7.35 -11.30 22.30
CA THR A 252 6.30 -11.06 21.30
C THR A 252 6.80 -11.34 19.89
N LEU A 253 7.99 -10.80 19.54
CA LEU A 253 8.57 -11.04 18.21
C LEU A 253 8.92 -12.52 17.99
N GLN A 254 9.36 -13.20 19.02
CA GLN A 254 9.69 -14.62 18.99
C GLN A 254 8.48 -15.56 18.83
N CYS A 255 7.24 -15.04 18.85
CA CYS A 255 6.06 -15.80 18.42
C CYS A 255 6.07 -16.12 16.92
N PHE A 256 6.94 -15.47 16.14
CA PHE A 256 7.05 -15.69 14.69
C PHE A 256 8.32 -16.47 14.34
N ASP A 257 8.20 -17.46 13.44
CA ASP A 257 9.33 -18.19 12.89
C ASP A 257 10.00 -17.40 11.76
N GLN A 258 9.20 -16.69 10.98
CA GLN A 258 9.65 -15.85 9.86
C GLN A 258 8.89 -14.54 9.80
N MET A 259 9.59 -13.50 9.34
CA MET A 259 9.02 -12.18 9.10
C MET A 259 9.52 -11.62 7.77
N GLN A 260 8.61 -11.01 6.99
CA GLN A 260 8.97 -10.15 5.87
C GLN A 260 8.35 -8.78 6.11
N ILE A 261 9.22 -7.76 6.15
CA ILE A 261 8.85 -6.40 6.52
C ILE A 261 9.29 -5.46 5.39
N GLU A 262 8.36 -4.70 4.80
CA GLU A 262 8.73 -3.56 3.97
C GLU A 262 9.09 -2.39 4.87
N TYR A 263 10.31 -1.90 4.80
CA TYR A 263 10.73 -0.73 5.56
C TYR A 263 10.61 0.55 4.72
N HIS A 264 10.20 1.67 5.35
CA HIS A 264 9.92 2.93 4.67
C HIS A 264 10.92 4.06 4.99
N TYR A 265 11.67 3.95 6.10
CA TYR A 265 12.63 4.98 6.55
C TYR A 265 14.05 4.42 6.76
N GLY A 266 14.37 3.33 6.06
CA GLY A 266 15.66 2.65 6.14
C GLY A 266 15.68 1.49 7.14
N PRO A 267 16.54 0.47 6.90
CA PRO A 267 16.41 -0.80 7.61
C PRO A 267 17.12 -0.87 8.96
N ARG A 268 18.03 0.07 9.27
CA ARG A 268 19.03 -0.08 10.33
C ARG A 268 18.42 -0.41 11.69
N LEU A 269 17.50 0.41 12.18
CA LEU A 269 16.93 0.23 13.52
C LEU A 269 16.14 -1.08 13.64
N LEU A 270 15.38 -1.42 12.59
CA LEU A 270 14.62 -2.67 12.53
C LEU A 270 15.55 -3.89 12.51
N ILE A 271 16.66 -3.84 11.76
CA ILE A 271 17.67 -4.91 11.73
C ILE A 271 18.28 -5.10 13.12
N GLU A 272 18.75 -4.02 13.76
CA GLU A 272 19.36 -4.06 15.10
C GLU A 272 18.37 -4.65 16.11
N LYS A 273 17.11 -4.26 16.06
CA LYS A 273 16.03 -4.80 16.92
C LYS A 273 15.83 -6.31 16.71
N LEU A 274 15.64 -6.74 15.46
CA LEU A 274 15.37 -8.16 15.17
C LEU A 274 16.57 -9.05 15.51
N GLN A 275 17.80 -8.60 15.23
CA GLN A 275 19.00 -9.32 15.60
C GLN A 275 19.15 -9.45 17.12
N CYS A 276 18.86 -8.38 17.88
CA CYS A 276 18.85 -8.39 19.35
C CYS A 276 17.83 -9.40 19.89
N CYS A 277 16.68 -9.54 19.21
CA CYS A 277 15.64 -10.52 19.57
C CYS A 277 15.90 -11.94 19.04
N GLY A 278 17.07 -12.23 18.50
CA GLY A 278 17.48 -13.60 18.15
C GLY A 278 17.11 -14.04 16.74
N PHE A 279 16.93 -13.12 15.77
CA PHE A 279 16.68 -13.47 14.38
C PHE A 279 17.95 -13.42 13.54
N PHE A 280 18.02 -14.30 12.53
CA PHE A 280 18.88 -14.11 11.37
C PHE A 280 18.17 -13.13 10.42
N VAL A 281 18.89 -12.06 10.03
CA VAL A 281 18.28 -10.97 9.26
C VAL A 281 19.08 -10.75 7.98
N SER A 282 18.38 -10.74 6.85
CA SER A 282 18.86 -10.22 5.57
C SER A 282 17.93 -9.11 5.08
N TYR A 283 18.39 -8.29 4.15
CA TYR A 283 17.60 -7.18 3.64
C TYR A 283 17.99 -6.78 2.23
N THR A 284 17.07 -6.14 1.51
CA THR A 284 17.38 -5.49 0.23
C THR A 284 17.99 -4.12 0.47
N PRO A 285 18.94 -3.67 -0.37
CA PRO A 285 19.45 -2.31 -0.28
C PRO A 285 18.35 -1.27 -0.39
N PRO A 286 18.43 -0.16 0.38
CA PRO A 286 17.41 0.90 0.32
C PRO A 286 17.33 1.51 -1.08
N LYS A 287 16.11 1.70 -1.55
CA LYS A 287 15.79 2.47 -2.75
C LYS A 287 15.18 3.80 -2.33
N PHE A 288 15.65 4.88 -2.96
CA PHE A 288 15.04 6.19 -2.80
C PHE A 288 13.75 6.23 -3.63
N VAL A 289 12.62 6.42 -2.96
CA VAL A 289 11.32 6.57 -3.60
C VAL A 289 10.77 7.95 -3.25
N PRO A 290 10.37 8.78 -4.25
CA PRO A 290 9.72 10.05 -3.97
C PRO A 290 8.43 9.82 -3.20
N ASN A 291 8.24 10.52 -2.10
CA ASN A 291 6.98 10.51 -1.38
C ASN A 291 5.95 11.34 -2.16
N ILE A 292 4.89 10.69 -2.65
CA ILE A 292 3.87 11.33 -3.49
C ILE A 292 3.01 12.31 -2.68
N ASN A 293 2.93 12.12 -1.37
CA ASN A 293 2.03 12.86 -0.49
C ASN A 293 2.67 14.07 0.19
N VAL A 294 3.99 14.09 0.30
CA VAL A 294 4.74 15.18 0.91
C VAL A 294 5.68 15.76 -0.13
N GLU A 295 5.40 16.98 -0.59
CA GLU A 295 6.29 17.69 -1.54
C GLU A 295 7.73 17.69 -1.02
N ARG A 296 8.65 17.10 -1.82
CA ARG A 296 10.10 17.01 -1.57
C ARG A 296 10.55 16.04 -0.48
N SER A 297 9.72 15.17 0.02
CA SER A 297 10.19 14.08 0.88
C SER A 297 10.56 12.84 0.06
N MET A 298 11.58 12.14 0.52
CA MET A 298 12.06 10.87 -0.06
C MET A 298 11.97 9.81 1.02
N THR A 299 11.43 8.66 0.68
CA THR A 299 11.45 7.48 1.55
C THR A 299 12.57 6.53 1.14
N LEU A 300 13.13 5.83 2.12
CA LEU A 300 14.12 4.77 1.93
C LEU A 300 13.41 3.43 2.08
N ARG A 301 12.97 2.85 0.97
CA ARG A 301 12.16 1.62 0.95
C ARG A 301 12.96 0.38 0.57
N GLY A 302 12.54 -0.74 1.10
CA GLY A 302 13.05 -2.07 0.77
C GLY A 302 12.50 -3.11 1.74
N TYR A 303 13.02 -4.34 1.66
CA TYR A 303 12.53 -5.47 2.45
C TYR A 303 13.56 -5.95 3.46
N ILE A 304 13.07 -6.33 4.63
CA ILE A 304 13.79 -7.11 5.65
C ILE A 304 13.18 -8.50 5.66
N TYR A 305 14.04 -9.49 5.68
CA TYR A 305 13.72 -10.91 5.80
C TYR A 305 14.36 -11.45 7.08
N ALA A 306 13.54 -11.88 8.03
CA ALA A 306 13.99 -12.38 9.30
C ALA A 306 13.53 -13.83 9.50
N THR A 307 14.44 -14.69 10.00
CA THR A 307 14.14 -16.08 10.38
C THR A 307 14.65 -16.33 11.78
N LYS A 308 13.84 -16.96 12.60
CA LYS A 308 14.19 -17.32 13.97
C LYS A 308 15.42 -18.25 13.97
N LYS A 309 16.35 -18.02 14.90
CA LYS A 309 17.57 -18.86 15.06
C LYS A 309 17.23 -20.25 15.58
#